data_05a7d4c7895d64b69df5b91afbef05dd
#
_entry.id   05a7d4c7895d64b69df5b91afbef05dd
#
_cell.length_a   1.000
_cell.length_b   1.000
_cell.length_c   1.000
_cell.angle_alpha   90.00
_cell.angle_beta   90.00
_cell.angle_gamma   90.00
#
_symmetry.space_group_name_H-M   'P 1'
#
loop_
_entity.id
_entity.type
_entity.pdbx_description
1 polymer ?
#
loop_
_entity_poly.entity_id
_entity_poly.type
_entity_poly.pdbx_seq_one_letter_code
_entity_poly.pdbx_strand_id
1 'polypeptide(L)'
;MSRLFALRGANEVAANDPESIRTATVELMQAILDRNGLQPSDCVSCLFTLTPDVNAAFPAAYARTLGFDDVPLICAQEVPVPGALPRILRVLVHYHAPEDSRPRHVYLGAAQALRTDLESAQ
;
A
#
# COMPACT_ATOMS: atom_id res chain seq x y z
N MET A 1 -21.36 -12.11 9.37
CA MET A 1 -20.43 -12.99 8.66
C MET A 1 -19.34 -12.15 8.00
N SER A 2 -18.17 -12.69 7.89
CA SER A 2 -17.06 -11.99 7.25
C SER A 2 -16.87 -12.45 5.82
N ARG A 3 -16.19 -11.62 5.05
CA ARG A 3 -15.90 -11.86 3.66
C ARG A 3 -14.47 -11.39 3.36
N LEU A 4 -13.85 -11.96 2.35
CA LEU A 4 -12.55 -11.53 1.89
C LEU A 4 -12.70 -10.33 0.95
N PHE A 5 -11.97 -9.28 1.25
CA PHE A 5 -11.93 -8.06 0.44
C PHE A 5 -10.49 -7.77 0.02
N ALA A 6 -10.36 -6.88 -0.94
CA ALA A 6 -9.07 -6.33 -1.32
C ALA A 6 -9.19 -4.81 -1.43
N LEU A 7 -8.12 -4.12 -1.05
CA LEU A 7 -8.04 -2.68 -1.25
C LEU A 7 -6.65 -2.32 -1.75
N ARG A 8 -6.54 -1.14 -2.34
CA ARG A 8 -5.29 -0.61 -2.85
C ARG A 8 -4.91 0.66 -2.10
N GLY A 9 -3.61 0.86 -1.99
CA GLY A 9 -3.07 2.09 -1.46
C GLY A 9 -1.85 2.53 -2.24
N ALA A 10 -1.55 3.81 -2.19
CA ALA A 10 -0.35 4.37 -2.80
C ALA A 10 0.10 5.60 -2.05
N ASN A 11 1.40 5.82 -2.02
CA ASN A 11 2.00 7.00 -1.41
C ASN A 11 3.23 7.42 -2.20
N GLU A 12 3.59 8.67 -2.08
CA GLU A 12 4.81 9.20 -2.64
C GLU A 12 5.96 8.96 -1.67
N VAL A 13 7.12 8.56 -2.21
CA VAL A 13 8.36 8.41 -1.44
C VAL A 13 9.21 9.64 -1.69
N ALA A 14 9.61 10.34 -0.63
CA ALA A 14 10.30 11.63 -0.76
C ALA A 14 11.65 11.52 -1.46
N ALA A 15 12.40 10.45 -1.20
CA ALA A 15 13.69 10.20 -1.80
C ALA A 15 13.98 8.70 -1.78
N ASN A 16 14.92 8.26 -2.63
CA ASN A 16 15.31 6.86 -2.65
C ASN A 16 16.34 6.58 -1.56
N ASP A 17 15.88 6.51 -0.33
CA ASP A 17 16.69 6.12 0.82
C ASP A 17 15.82 5.34 1.82
N PRO A 18 16.45 4.57 2.73
CA PRO A 18 15.69 3.73 3.67
C PRO A 18 14.71 4.52 4.55
N GLU A 19 15.11 5.70 5.02
CA GLU A 19 14.26 6.50 5.91
C GLU A 19 13.02 7.00 5.20
N SER A 20 13.15 7.46 3.96
CA SER A 20 12.02 7.94 3.16
C SER A 20 11.06 6.80 2.83
N ILE A 21 11.59 5.61 2.54
CA ILE A 21 10.78 4.42 2.27
C ILE A 21 10.03 4.02 3.54
N ARG A 22 10.71 4.03 4.69
CA ARG A 22 10.08 3.72 5.97
C ARG A 22 8.92 4.67 6.26
N THR A 23 9.16 5.97 6.14
CA THR A 23 8.15 6.98 6.42
C THR A 23 6.93 6.80 5.51
N ALA A 24 7.16 6.62 4.21
CA ALA A 24 6.06 6.44 3.26
C ALA A 24 5.26 5.16 3.53
N THR A 25 5.94 4.08 3.90
CA THR A 25 5.30 2.80 4.18
C THR A 25 4.46 2.87 5.44
N VAL A 26 5.03 3.39 6.54
CA VAL A 26 4.32 3.51 7.81
C VAL A 26 3.10 4.40 7.67
N GLU A 27 3.26 5.55 7.02
CA GLU A 27 2.15 6.48 6.80
C GLU A 27 1.03 5.83 6.00
N LEU A 28 1.36 5.13 4.92
CA LEU A 28 0.36 4.48 4.08
C LEU A 28 -0.37 3.36 4.81
N MET A 29 0.38 2.47 5.45
CA MET A 29 -0.24 1.33 6.14
C MET A 29 -1.08 1.79 7.33
N GLN A 30 -0.63 2.80 8.06
CA GLN A 30 -1.40 3.34 9.17
C GLN A 30 -2.72 3.95 8.68
N ALA A 31 -2.67 4.70 7.58
CA ALA A 31 -3.87 5.29 6.99
C ALA A 31 -4.85 4.21 6.50
N ILE A 32 -4.34 3.13 5.92
CA ILE A 32 -5.17 2.02 5.46
C ILE A 32 -5.90 1.38 6.64
N LEU A 33 -5.18 1.08 7.72
CA LEU A 33 -5.79 0.48 8.90
C LEU A 33 -6.85 1.40 9.50
N ASP A 34 -6.51 2.67 9.67
CA ASP A 34 -7.40 3.64 10.31
C ASP A 34 -8.67 3.88 9.49
N ARG A 35 -8.52 4.08 8.20
CA ARG A 35 -9.66 4.44 7.33
C ARG A 35 -10.59 3.27 7.03
N ASN A 36 -10.10 2.04 7.22
CA ASN A 36 -10.90 0.84 6.98
C ASN A 36 -11.27 0.11 8.27
N GLY A 37 -10.90 0.66 9.43
CA GLY A 37 -11.20 0.03 10.71
C GLY A 37 -10.59 -1.35 10.86
N LEU A 38 -9.36 -1.52 10.37
CA LEU A 38 -8.70 -2.83 10.35
C LEU A 38 -7.59 -2.92 11.39
N GLN A 39 -7.38 -4.14 11.86
CA GLN A 39 -6.19 -4.54 12.59
C GLN A 39 -5.29 -5.35 11.66
N PRO A 40 -3.99 -5.41 11.90
CA PRO A 40 -3.13 -6.29 11.12
C PRO A 40 -3.61 -7.74 11.09
N SER A 41 -4.21 -8.22 12.19
CA SER A 41 -4.74 -9.58 12.27
C SER A 41 -5.91 -9.86 11.32
N ASP A 42 -6.56 -8.83 10.79
CA ASP A 42 -7.61 -8.99 9.78
C ASP A 42 -7.03 -9.22 8.41
N CYS A 43 -5.75 -8.93 8.21
CA CYS A 43 -5.11 -8.99 6.90
C CYS A 43 -4.62 -10.39 6.58
N VAL A 44 -4.83 -10.80 5.33
CA VAL A 44 -4.45 -12.13 4.82
C VAL A 44 -3.10 -12.06 4.12
N SER A 45 -2.87 -11.01 3.34
CA SER A 45 -1.61 -10.81 2.61
C SER A 45 -1.50 -9.37 2.14
N CYS A 46 -0.26 -8.92 1.93
CA CYS A 46 0.01 -7.62 1.34
C CYS A 46 1.09 -7.76 0.26
N LEU A 47 0.84 -7.17 -0.88
CA LEU A 47 1.82 -7.07 -1.96
C LEU A 47 2.21 -5.59 -2.11
N PHE A 48 3.48 -5.30 -1.86
CA PHE A 48 4.03 -3.95 -2.06
C PHE A 48 4.71 -3.87 -3.41
N THR A 49 4.54 -2.73 -4.08
CA THR A 49 5.30 -2.44 -5.29
C THR A 49 5.98 -1.09 -5.16
N LEU A 50 7.11 -0.95 -5.82
CA LEU A 50 7.88 0.29 -5.89
C LEU A 50 8.20 0.59 -7.35
N THR A 51 8.13 1.87 -7.71
CA THR A 51 8.65 2.29 -9.02
C THR A 51 10.15 2.02 -9.09
N PRO A 52 10.71 1.83 -10.30
CA PRO A 52 12.11 1.41 -10.44
C PRO A 52 13.14 2.35 -9.81
N ASP A 53 12.78 3.61 -9.65
CA ASP A 53 13.67 4.63 -9.05
C ASP A 53 13.72 4.57 -7.53
N VAL A 54 12.98 3.65 -6.90
CA VAL A 54 12.99 3.45 -5.44
C VAL A 54 13.40 2.01 -5.16
N ASN A 55 14.63 1.83 -4.72
CA ASN A 55 15.20 0.49 -4.49
C ASN A 55 16.12 0.39 -3.27
N ALA A 56 16.09 1.39 -2.38
CA ALA A 56 17.02 1.45 -1.26
C ALA A 56 16.66 0.52 -0.10
N ALA A 57 15.41 0.06 -0.01
CA ALA A 57 14.96 -0.80 1.08
C ALA A 57 13.67 -1.53 0.69
N PHE A 58 13.30 -2.52 1.50
CA PHE A 58 12.05 -3.26 1.32
C PHE A 58 10.94 -2.63 2.16
N PRO A 59 9.85 -2.16 1.57
CA PRO A 59 8.70 -1.66 2.36
C PRO A 59 8.19 -2.68 3.37
N ALA A 60 8.18 -3.96 3.01
CA ALA A 60 7.68 -5.00 3.89
C ALA A 60 8.40 -5.03 5.25
N ALA A 61 9.69 -4.70 5.28
CA ALA A 61 10.45 -4.67 6.53
C ALA A 61 9.85 -3.69 7.54
N TYR A 62 9.33 -2.58 7.05
CA TYR A 62 8.75 -1.54 7.91
C TYR A 62 7.30 -1.84 8.26
N ALA A 63 6.55 -2.47 7.36
CA ALA A 63 5.20 -2.91 7.66
C ALA A 63 5.18 -3.91 8.83
N ARG A 64 6.19 -4.77 8.93
CA ARG A 64 6.29 -5.71 10.05
C ARG A 64 6.30 -5.01 11.39
N THR A 65 6.88 -3.83 11.48
CA THR A 65 6.94 -3.08 12.75
C THR A 65 5.57 -2.57 13.20
N LEU A 66 4.57 -2.62 12.33
CA LEU A 66 3.21 -2.20 12.63
C LEU A 66 2.28 -3.36 13.01
N GLY A 67 2.86 -4.55 13.22
CA GLY A 67 2.08 -5.73 13.61
C GLY A 67 1.78 -6.69 12.46
N PHE A 68 2.39 -6.49 11.29
CA PHE A 68 2.19 -7.37 10.14
C PHE A 68 3.19 -8.55 10.10
N ASP A 69 3.83 -8.84 11.21
CA ASP A 69 4.84 -9.90 11.27
C ASP A 69 4.27 -11.30 11.01
N ASP A 70 2.98 -11.51 11.24
CA ASP A 70 2.31 -12.78 10.96
C ASP A 70 1.56 -12.77 9.62
N VAL A 71 1.66 -11.71 8.85
CA VAL A 71 0.96 -11.57 7.57
C VAL A 71 1.97 -11.79 6.45
N PRO A 72 1.68 -12.68 5.48
CA PRO A 72 2.55 -12.84 4.32
C PRO A 72 2.68 -11.53 3.55
N LEU A 73 3.90 -11.08 3.37
CA LEU A 73 4.25 -9.84 2.67
C LEU A 73 5.23 -10.15 1.55
N ILE A 74 5.07 -9.50 0.42
CA ILE A 74 6.02 -9.60 -0.69
C ILE A 74 6.18 -8.23 -1.34
N CYS A 75 7.37 -7.97 -1.88
CA CYS A 75 7.67 -6.75 -2.60
C CYS A 75 8.00 -7.08 -4.05
N ALA A 76 7.56 -6.21 -4.97
CA ALA A 76 7.85 -6.34 -6.38
C ALA A 76 8.14 -4.97 -6.97
N GLN A 77 8.78 -4.95 -8.14
CA GLN A 77 9.02 -3.72 -8.86
C GLN A 77 7.88 -3.47 -9.85
N GLU A 78 7.47 -2.22 -9.97
CA GLU A 78 6.42 -1.85 -10.91
C GLU A 78 6.92 -1.87 -12.34
N VAL A 79 5.99 -2.10 -13.26
CA VAL A 79 6.27 -2.02 -14.68
C VAL A 79 6.74 -0.60 -15.01
N PRO A 80 7.93 -0.44 -15.63
CA PRO A 80 8.52 0.87 -15.87
C PRO A 80 7.93 1.57 -17.10
N VAL A 81 6.65 1.94 -17.01
CA VAL A 81 5.98 2.63 -18.13
C VAL A 81 6.52 4.05 -18.26
N PRO A 82 6.98 4.45 -19.45
CA PRO A 82 7.45 5.83 -19.66
C PRO A 82 6.36 6.84 -19.32
N GLY A 83 6.72 7.88 -18.58
CA GLY A 83 5.79 8.93 -18.19
C GLY A 83 5.00 8.64 -16.93
N ALA A 84 5.16 7.47 -16.32
CA ALA A 84 4.52 7.17 -15.06
C ALA A 84 5.10 8.03 -13.93
N LEU A 85 4.31 8.24 -12.87
CA LEU A 85 4.76 9.01 -11.72
C LEU A 85 5.99 8.38 -11.09
N PRO A 86 7.02 9.18 -10.76
CA PRO A 86 8.21 8.65 -10.08
C PRO A 86 7.97 8.49 -8.59
N ARG A 87 8.82 7.70 -7.96
CA ARG A 87 8.89 7.54 -6.51
C ARG A 87 7.54 7.22 -5.87
N ILE A 88 6.88 6.18 -6.40
CA ILE A 88 5.59 5.73 -5.89
C ILE A 88 5.73 4.36 -5.23
N LEU A 89 5.16 4.25 -4.03
CA LEU A 89 4.94 3.02 -3.31
C LEU A 89 3.47 2.66 -3.44
N ARG A 90 3.16 1.41 -3.79
CA ARG A 90 1.78 0.91 -3.83
C ARG A 90 1.68 -0.35 -2.98
N VAL A 91 0.45 -0.63 -2.55
CA VAL A 91 0.16 -1.88 -1.83
C VAL A 91 -1.22 -2.39 -2.23
N LEU A 92 -1.29 -3.70 -2.37
CA LEU A 92 -2.56 -4.43 -2.49
C LEU A 92 -2.71 -5.23 -1.21
N VAL A 93 -3.80 -5.01 -0.48
CA VAL A 93 -4.06 -5.68 0.80
C VAL A 93 -5.30 -6.54 0.66
N HIS A 94 -5.17 -7.82 1.00
CA HIS A 94 -6.29 -8.74 1.13
C HIS A 94 -6.61 -8.89 2.62
N TYR A 95 -7.88 -8.79 2.97
CA TYR A 95 -8.29 -8.78 4.37
C TYR A 95 -9.70 -9.31 4.54
N HIS A 96 -10.02 -9.74 5.76
CA HIS A 96 -11.38 -10.13 6.13
C HIS A 96 -12.06 -8.98 6.86
N ALA A 97 -13.32 -8.77 6.55
CA ALA A 97 -14.16 -7.75 7.19
C ALA A 97 -15.61 -8.19 7.10
N PRO A 98 -16.53 -7.54 7.86
CA PRO A 98 -17.96 -7.84 7.75
C PRO A 98 -18.44 -7.74 6.30
N GLU A 99 -19.39 -8.59 5.94
CA GLU A 99 -19.82 -8.75 4.56
C GLU A 99 -20.35 -7.47 3.92
N ASP A 100 -20.88 -6.56 4.72
CA ASP A 100 -21.39 -5.27 4.24
C ASP A 100 -20.34 -4.17 4.20
N SER A 101 -19.09 -4.50 4.49
CA SER A 101 -18.00 -3.52 4.44
C SER A 101 -17.76 -3.04 3.02
N ARG A 102 -17.21 -1.83 2.89
CA ARG A 102 -16.81 -1.26 1.62
C ARG A 102 -15.35 -0.85 1.68
N PRO A 103 -14.48 -1.46 0.87
CA PRO A 103 -13.07 -1.08 0.86
C PRO A 103 -12.89 0.39 0.52
N ARG A 104 -12.04 1.06 1.29
CA ARG A 104 -11.65 2.44 1.03
C ARG A 104 -10.19 2.45 0.60
N HIS A 105 -9.98 2.70 -0.69
CA HIS A 105 -8.63 2.83 -1.23
C HIS A 105 -8.00 4.11 -0.71
N VAL A 106 -6.68 4.08 -0.47
CA VAL A 106 -5.97 5.19 0.16
C VAL A 106 -4.86 5.69 -0.76
N TYR A 107 -4.93 6.95 -1.16
CA TYR A 107 -3.94 7.59 -2.02
C TYR A 107 -3.43 8.85 -1.33
N LEU A 108 -2.13 8.90 -1.04
CA LEU A 108 -1.48 9.97 -0.31
C LEU A 108 -0.47 10.71 -1.18
N GLY A 109 -0.14 11.97 -0.81
CA GLY A 109 0.84 12.77 -1.52
C GLY A 109 0.55 12.88 -3.01
N ALA A 110 1.59 12.85 -3.84
CA ALA A 110 1.46 12.92 -5.29
C ALA A 110 0.68 11.74 -5.87
N ALA A 111 0.57 10.63 -5.14
CA ALA A 111 -0.18 9.45 -5.58
C ALA A 111 -1.68 9.74 -5.68
N GLN A 112 -2.17 10.84 -5.10
CA GLN A 112 -3.57 11.22 -5.23
C GLN A 112 -3.99 11.42 -6.69
N ALA A 113 -3.05 11.74 -7.57
CA ALA A 113 -3.32 11.87 -9.00
C ALA A 113 -3.79 10.54 -9.62
N LEU A 114 -3.44 9.42 -9.02
CA LEU A 114 -3.84 8.09 -9.52
C LEU A 114 -5.33 7.81 -9.33
N ARG A 115 -6.01 8.54 -8.45
CA ARG A 115 -7.44 8.34 -8.21
C ARG A 115 -8.28 8.59 -9.45
N THR A 116 -7.91 9.62 -10.22
CA THR A 116 -8.61 9.94 -11.47
C THR A 116 -8.48 8.79 -12.45
N ASP A 117 -7.30 8.22 -12.58
CA ASP A 117 -7.08 7.08 -13.46
C ASP A 117 -7.90 5.87 -13.01
N LEU A 118 -8.01 5.66 -11.69
CA LEU A 118 -8.77 4.55 -11.14
C LEU A 118 -10.27 4.69 -11.42
N GLU A 119 -10.78 5.89 -11.32
CA GLU A 119 -12.21 6.15 -11.58
C GLU A 119 -12.59 5.80 -13.01
N SER A 120 -11.66 5.96 -13.94
CA SER A 120 -11.91 5.65 -15.34
C SER A 120 -11.47 4.24 -15.73
N ALA A 121 -10.45 3.71 -15.11
CA ALA A 121 -9.83 2.45 -15.49
C ALA A 121 -10.36 1.25 -14.69
N GLN A 122 -10.98 1.52 -13.57
CA GLN A 122 -11.47 0.45 -12.70
C GLN A 122 -12.88 0.08 -13.01
#